data_893cdc791a7f43ae324d5fff28ac5faa
#
_entry.id   893cdc791a7f43ae324d5fff28ac5faa
#
_cell.length_a   1.000
_cell.length_b   1.000
_cell.length_c   1.000
_cell.angle_alpha   90.00
_cell.angle_beta   90.00
_cell.angle_gamma   90.00
#
_symmetry.space_group_name_H-M   'P 1'
#
loop_
_entity.id
_entity.type
_entity.pdbx_description
1 polymer ?
#
loop_
_entity_poly.entity_id
_entity_poly.type
_entity_poly.pdbx_seq_one_letter_code
_entity_poly.pdbx_strand_id
1 'polypeptide(L)'
;FRRVLFRSGQKRRYTYAQLLDEVSTLAAVLLDLGITKGDRVIVYMPMIPEALFAMLACARIGAIHSVVFGGFAAKELATRIDDAAPKAVLTASCGIEPGRVVHYKPLLDEAINLSTSKPTSVLLLQREQSQATLMAGRDHDWASSLEAARKAGRRADCVTLKATDPLYILYTSGTTGIPKGVVRDNGGHMVAMKWTMSNLYGDRKSTRLNS
;
A
#
# COMPACT_ATOMS: atom_id res chain seq x y z
N PHE A 1 4.24 8.89 16.00
CA PHE A 1 3.38 7.80 15.55
C PHE A 1 3.92 6.47 16.08
N ARG A 2 3.16 5.83 16.97
CA ARG A 2 3.50 4.52 17.56
C ARG A 2 2.64 3.45 16.92
N ARG A 3 3.23 2.46 16.29
CA ARG A 3 2.50 1.28 15.83
C ARG A 3 3.06 0.03 16.49
N VAL A 4 2.18 -0.75 17.12
CA VAL A 4 2.48 -2.09 17.62
C VAL A 4 2.07 -3.08 16.54
N LEU A 5 3.00 -3.90 16.09
CA LEU A 5 2.70 -5.02 15.19
C LEU A 5 2.28 -6.22 16.05
N PHE A 6 1.00 -6.45 16.14
CA PHE A 6 0.40 -7.41 17.06
C PHE A 6 0.94 -8.84 16.98
N ARG A 7 1.50 -9.25 15.85
CA ARG A 7 1.89 -10.65 15.61
C ARG A 7 3.39 -10.90 15.65
N SER A 8 4.21 -9.88 15.46
CA SER A 8 5.68 -10.03 15.50
C SER A 8 6.30 -9.63 16.84
N GLY A 9 5.56 -8.98 17.74
CA GLY A 9 6.09 -8.36 18.95
C GLY A 9 7.01 -7.16 18.72
N GLN A 10 7.35 -6.84 17.47
CA GLN A 10 8.23 -5.74 17.13
C GLN A 10 7.50 -4.39 17.20
N LYS A 11 8.16 -3.40 17.78
CA LYS A 11 7.66 -2.03 17.88
C LYS A 11 8.59 -1.10 17.12
N ARG A 12 8.08 -0.37 16.13
CA ARG A 12 8.80 0.69 15.43
C ARG A 12 8.13 2.03 15.67
N ARG A 13 8.93 3.08 15.86
CA ARG A 13 8.44 4.45 16.04
C ARG A 13 8.95 5.29 14.89
N TYR A 14 8.08 6.14 14.36
CA TYR A 14 8.41 7.10 13.32
C TYR A 14 7.98 8.49 13.77
N THR A 15 8.85 9.47 13.63
CA THR A 15 8.46 10.88 13.66
C THR A 15 7.73 11.23 12.36
N TYR A 16 7.01 12.35 12.34
CA TYR A 16 6.39 12.81 11.09
C TYR A 16 7.42 13.16 10.02
N ALA A 17 8.60 13.67 10.40
CA ALA A 17 9.70 13.92 9.48
C ALA A 17 10.21 12.61 8.83
N GLN A 18 10.41 11.56 9.62
CA GLN A 18 10.78 10.24 9.10
C GLN A 18 9.70 9.65 8.20
N LEU A 19 8.43 9.78 8.60
CA LEU A 19 7.32 9.34 7.77
C LEU A 19 7.29 10.08 6.42
N LEU A 20 7.50 11.40 6.43
CA LEU A 20 7.57 12.21 5.22
C LEU A 20 8.72 11.77 4.31
N ASP A 21 9.90 11.49 4.89
CA ASP A 21 11.06 10.99 4.14
C ASP A 21 10.77 9.64 3.48
N GLU A 22 10.26 8.67 4.24
CA GLU A 22 9.90 7.34 3.69
C GLU A 22 8.87 7.45 2.58
N VAL A 23 7.81 8.22 2.79
CA VAL A 23 6.71 8.38 1.83
C VAL A 23 7.16 9.10 0.56
N SER A 24 7.93 10.20 0.68
CA SER A 24 8.39 10.96 -0.49
C SER A 24 9.44 10.20 -1.30
N THR A 25 10.29 9.41 -0.64
CA THR A 25 11.24 8.53 -1.31
C THR A 25 10.52 7.40 -2.05
N LEU A 26 9.60 6.71 -1.38
CA LEU A 26 8.82 5.64 -2.00
C LEU A 26 7.98 6.16 -3.18
N ALA A 27 7.41 7.35 -3.04
CA ALA A 27 6.68 8.00 -4.12
C ALA A 27 7.58 8.27 -5.35
N ALA A 28 8.85 8.66 -5.14
CA ALA A 28 9.83 8.80 -6.22
C ALA A 28 10.14 7.45 -6.87
N VAL A 29 10.30 6.38 -6.10
CA VAL A 29 10.47 5.02 -6.65
C VAL A 29 9.28 4.62 -7.49
N LEU A 30 8.05 4.91 -7.06
CA LEU A 30 6.85 4.61 -7.86
C LEU A 30 6.85 5.37 -9.19
N LEU A 31 7.25 6.65 -9.19
CA LEU A 31 7.41 7.43 -10.42
C LEU A 31 8.47 6.82 -11.34
N ASP A 32 9.60 6.34 -10.80
CA ASP A 32 10.66 5.67 -11.57
C ASP A 32 10.19 4.33 -12.18
N LEU A 33 9.24 3.64 -11.52
CA LEU A 33 8.55 2.47 -12.07
C LEU A 33 7.44 2.87 -13.08
N GLY A 34 7.32 4.14 -13.41
CA GLY A 34 6.36 4.67 -14.38
C GLY A 34 4.94 4.83 -13.85
N ILE A 35 4.71 4.74 -12.53
CA ILE A 35 3.40 4.96 -11.92
C ILE A 35 3.11 6.46 -11.89
N THR A 36 1.95 6.86 -12.39
CA THR A 36 1.54 8.26 -12.48
C THR A 36 0.14 8.47 -11.93
N LYS A 37 -0.31 9.73 -11.91
CA LYS A 37 -1.68 10.09 -11.49
C LYS A 37 -2.72 9.25 -12.25
N GLY A 38 -3.64 8.64 -11.49
CA GLY A 38 -4.73 7.82 -12.02
C GLY A 38 -4.37 6.34 -12.23
N ASP A 39 -3.09 5.97 -12.20
CA ASP A 39 -2.70 4.56 -12.22
C ASP A 39 -3.15 3.84 -10.94
N ARG A 40 -3.54 2.57 -11.06
CA ARG A 40 -3.91 1.74 -9.90
C ARG A 40 -2.70 0.97 -9.41
N VAL A 41 -2.62 0.86 -8.09
CA VAL A 41 -1.57 0.12 -7.37
C VAL A 41 -2.22 -0.77 -6.33
N ILE A 42 -1.97 -2.07 -6.38
CA ILE A 42 -2.39 -3.00 -5.33
C ILE A 42 -1.33 -3.03 -4.23
N VAL A 43 -1.77 -2.94 -2.98
CA VAL A 43 -0.94 -3.12 -1.79
C VAL A 43 -1.33 -4.44 -1.13
N TYR A 44 -0.61 -5.51 -1.47
CA TYR A 44 -0.78 -6.86 -0.93
C TYR A 44 0.28 -7.13 0.13
N MET A 45 0.06 -6.58 1.32
CA MET A 45 1.05 -6.58 2.41
C MET A 45 0.41 -6.94 3.75
N PRO A 46 1.19 -7.50 4.70
CA PRO A 46 0.73 -7.62 6.07
C PRO A 46 0.59 -6.23 6.72
N MET A 47 0.02 -6.19 7.93
CA MET A 47 -0.16 -4.95 8.71
C MET A 47 1.18 -4.45 9.27
N ILE A 48 2.02 -3.90 8.40
CA ILE A 48 3.35 -3.34 8.69
C ILE A 48 3.39 -1.85 8.31
N PRO A 49 4.33 -1.05 8.84
CA PRO A 49 4.44 0.38 8.50
C PRO A 49 4.59 0.65 7.01
N GLU A 50 5.26 -0.21 6.29
CA GLU A 50 5.49 -0.10 4.84
C GLU A 50 4.18 -0.13 4.04
N ALA A 51 3.15 -0.83 4.52
CA ALA A 51 1.83 -0.77 3.91
C ALA A 51 1.21 0.63 4.01
N LEU A 52 1.41 1.33 5.14
CA LEU A 52 1.00 2.72 5.30
C LEU A 52 1.81 3.66 4.39
N PHE A 53 3.13 3.44 4.30
CA PHE A 53 3.97 4.23 3.40
C PHE A 53 3.52 4.07 1.96
N ALA A 54 3.17 2.86 1.53
CA ALA A 54 2.64 2.58 0.20
C ALA A 54 1.35 3.35 -0.10
N MET A 55 0.38 3.33 0.82
CA MET A 55 -0.87 4.09 0.65
C MET A 55 -0.61 5.60 0.54
N LEU A 56 0.23 6.15 1.41
CA LEU A 56 0.55 7.58 1.42
C LEU A 56 1.40 7.99 0.20
N ALA A 57 2.31 7.13 -0.27
CA ALA A 57 3.10 7.38 -1.47
C ALA A 57 2.21 7.41 -2.72
N CYS A 58 1.26 6.49 -2.85
CA CYS A 58 0.26 6.53 -3.92
C CYS A 58 -0.56 7.82 -3.88
N ALA A 59 -1.09 8.19 -2.70
CA ALA A 59 -1.84 9.42 -2.54
C ALA A 59 -1.01 10.67 -2.93
N ARG A 60 0.28 10.69 -2.61
CA ARG A 60 1.20 11.79 -2.89
C ARG A 60 1.37 12.07 -4.39
N ILE A 61 1.39 11.03 -5.22
CA ILE A 61 1.53 11.14 -6.68
C ILE A 61 0.20 11.01 -7.43
N GLY A 62 -0.92 10.94 -6.71
CA GLY A 62 -2.26 10.80 -7.31
C GLY A 62 -2.54 9.44 -7.90
N ALA A 63 -1.77 8.41 -7.56
CA ALA A 63 -2.07 7.02 -7.88
C ALA A 63 -3.17 6.49 -6.96
N ILE A 64 -3.98 5.57 -7.48
CA ILE A 64 -5.14 5.00 -6.79
C ILE A 64 -4.72 3.69 -6.14
N HIS A 65 -4.64 3.64 -4.81
CA HIS A 65 -4.25 2.41 -4.14
C HIS A 65 -5.45 1.51 -3.81
N SER A 66 -5.21 0.20 -3.83
CA SER A 66 -6.15 -0.80 -3.33
C SER A 66 -5.43 -1.74 -2.38
N VAL A 67 -5.82 -1.70 -1.10
CA VAL A 67 -5.24 -2.59 -0.09
C VAL A 67 -5.97 -3.91 -0.12
N VAL A 68 -5.22 -4.98 -0.33
CA VAL A 68 -5.70 -6.35 -0.32
C VAL A 68 -5.13 -7.05 0.91
N PHE A 69 -5.99 -7.75 1.64
CA PHE A 69 -5.56 -8.49 2.81
C PHE A 69 -4.53 -9.57 2.45
N GLY A 70 -3.38 -9.55 3.11
CA GLY A 70 -2.24 -10.40 2.84
C GLY A 70 -2.38 -11.88 3.20
N GLY A 71 -3.57 -12.36 3.45
CA GLY A 71 -3.88 -13.77 3.69
C GLY A 71 -4.82 -14.35 2.63
N PHE A 72 -5.19 -13.55 1.61
CA PHE A 72 -6.06 -14.04 0.55
C PHE A 72 -5.36 -15.06 -0.35
N ALA A 73 -6.12 -16.08 -0.75
CA ALA A 73 -5.70 -17.04 -1.75
C ALA A 73 -5.44 -16.39 -3.12
N ALA A 74 -4.63 -17.02 -3.94
CA ALA A 74 -4.23 -16.50 -5.25
C ALA A 74 -5.44 -16.14 -6.14
N LYS A 75 -6.49 -16.97 -6.17
CA LYS A 75 -7.71 -16.70 -6.93
C LYS A 75 -8.42 -15.41 -6.52
N GLU A 76 -8.49 -15.16 -5.21
CA GLU A 76 -9.12 -13.95 -4.66
C GLU A 76 -8.31 -12.68 -5.00
N LEU A 77 -7.01 -12.80 -5.01
CA LEU A 77 -6.11 -11.72 -5.43
C LEU A 77 -6.20 -11.50 -6.94
N ALA A 78 -6.26 -12.57 -7.75
CA ALA A 78 -6.41 -12.52 -9.20
C ALA A 78 -7.67 -11.75 -9.62
N THR A 79 -8.81 -12.03 -8.98
CA THR A 79 -10.06 -11.30 -9.23
C THR A 79 -9.90 -9.79 -9.03
N ARG A 80 -9.17 -9.37 -8.00
CA ARG A 80 -8.91 -7.94 -7.72
C ARG A 80 -7.90 -7.33 -8.68
N ILE A 81 -6.93 -8.12 -9.14
CA ILE A 81 -5.98 -7.70 -10.18
C ILE A 81 -6.74 -7.46 -11.50
N ASP A 82 -7.65 -8.35 -11.86
CA ASP A 82 -8.42 -8.20 -13.09
C ASP A 82 -9.38 -7.01 -13.05
N ASP A 83 -10.06 -6.80 -11.93
CA ASP A 83 -11.00 -5.68 -11.78
C ASP A 83 -10.28 -4.32 -11.69
N ALA A 84 -9.22 -4.22 -10.89
CA ALA A 84 -8.48 -2.96 -10.72
C ALA A 84 -7.53 -2.67 -11.89
N ALA A 85 -7.10 -3.68 -12.64
CA ALA A 85 -6.06 -3.59 -13.67
C ALA A 85 -4.85 -2.74 -13.19
N PRO A 86 -4.16 -3.15 -12.11
CA PRO A 86 -3.11 -2.36 -11.50
C PRO A 86 -1.86 -2.35 -12.38
N LYS A 87 -1.17 -1.22 -12.40
CA LYS A 87 0.12 -1.09 -13.08
C LYS A 87 1.26 -1.68 -12.23
N ALA A 88 1.14 -1.58 -10.91
CA ALA A 88 2.09 -2.21 -9.99
C ALA A 88 1.40 -2.90 -8.81
N VAL A 89 2.13 -3.86 -8.21
CA VAL A 89 1.77 -4.47 -6.93
C VAL A 89 2.92 -4.24 -5.94
N LEU A 90 2.61 -3.71 -4.77
CA LEU A 90 3.52 -3.60 -3.65
C LEU A 90 3.23 -4.75 -2.68
N THR A 91 4.24 -5.54 -2.37
CA THR A 91 4.06 -6.74 -1.54
C THR A 91 5.21 -6.93 -0.56
N ALA A 92 5.06 -7.88 0.35
CA ALA A 92 6.13 -8.40 1.19
C ALA A 92 6.42 -9.86 0.85
N SER A 93 7.61 -10.35 1.16
CA SER A 93 7.98 -11.75 0.94
C SER A 93 7.11 -12.71 1.76
N CYS A 94 6.73 -12.29 2.98
CA CYS A 94 5.88 -13.10 3.84
C CYS A 94 5.04 -12.28 4.83
N GLY A 95 3.99 -12.89 5.35
CA GLY A 95 3.26 -12.48 6.55
C GLY A 95 3.52 -13.43 7.72
N ILE A 96 3.30 -12.94 8.96
CA ILE A 96 3.37 -13.75 10.18
C ILE A 96 1.96 -13.92 10.71
N GLU A 97 1.52 -15.14 10.85
CA GLU A 97 0.28 -15.54 11.53
C GLU A 97 0.59 -16.35 12.79
N PRO A 98 -0.34 -16.54 13.69
CA PRO A 98 -0.12 -17.41 14.85
C PRO A 98 0.31 -18.80 14.40
N GLY A 99 1.52 -19.21 14.81
CA GLY A 99 2.08 -20.53 14.54
C GLY A 99 2.60 -20.79 13.12
N ARG A 100 2.54 -19.79 12.19
CA ARG A 100 3.04 -20.00 10.81
C ARG A 100 3.53 -18.74 10.12
N VAL A 101 4.43 -18.95 9.17
CA VAL A 101 4.82 -17.94 8.17
C VAL A 101 4.03 -18.19 6.88
N VAL A 102 3.37 -17.17 6.36
CA VAL A 102 2.64 -17.22 5.09
C VAL A 102 3.49 -16.59 4.00
N HIS A 103 3.86 -17.35 2.98
CA HIS A 103 4.67 -16.87 1.86
C HIS A 103 3.78 -16.13 0.86
N TYR A 104 3.94 -14.80 0.74
CA TYR A 104 3.08 -13.98 -0.12
C TYR A 104 3.51 -14.02 -1.58
N LYS A 105 4.81 -14.10 -1.84
CA LYS A 105 5.32 -14.06 -3.23
C LYS A 105 4.79 -15.20 -4.11
N PRO A 106 4.78 -16.48 -3.67
CA PRO A 106 4.18 -17.55 -4.45
C PRO A 106 2.68 -17.33 -4.74
N LEU A 107 1.92 -16.86 -3.74
CA LEU A 107 0.50 -16.53 -3.92
C LEU A 107 0.28 -15.39 -4.91
N LEU A 108 1.14 -14.37 -4.88
CA LEU A 108 1.10 -13.26 -5.83
C LEU A 108 1.44 -13.74 -7.25
N ASP A 109 2.48 -14.54 -7.40
CA ASP A 109 2.89 -15.05 -8.72
C ASP A 109 1.78 -15.91 -9.34
N GLU A 110 1.18 -16.79 -8.54
CA GLU A 110 0.02 -17.57 -8.97
C GLU A 110 -1.16 -16.66 -9.34
N ALA A 111 -1.46 -15.65 -8.53
CA ALA A 111 -2.52 -14.69 -8.82
C ALA A 111 -2.28 -13.95 -10.13
N ILE A 112 -1.06 -13.47 -10.37
CA ILE A 112 -0.69 -12.81 -11.62
C ILE A 112 -0.81 -13.78 -12.81
N ASN A 113 -0.44 -15.05 -12.63
CA ASN A 113 -0.59 -16.05 -13.68
C ASN A 113 -2.05 -16.33 -14.02
N LEU A 114 -2.93 -16.39 -13.03
CA LEU A 114 -4.37 -16.58 -13.20
C LEU A 114 -5.07 -15.37 -13.80
N SER A 115 -4.57 -14.16 -13.55
CA SER A 115 -5.19 -12.92 -14.01
C SER A 115 -5.05 -12.73 -15.51
N THR A 116 -6.03 -12.06 -16.13
CA THR A 116 -5.96 -11.56 -17.51
C THR A 116 -5.15 -10.26 -17.57
N SER A 117 -5.33 -9.39 -16.58
CA SER A 117 -4.54 -8.17 -16.41
C SER A 117 -3.18 -8.50 -15.77
N LYS A 118 -2.10 -7.94 -16.33
CA LYS A 118 -0.73 -8.20 -15.83
C LYS A 118 -0.10 -6.91 -15.31
N PRO A 119 0.20 -6.80 -14.01
CA PRO A 119 1.01 -5.71 -13.49
C PRO A 119 2.38 -5.69 -14.16
N THR A 120 2.85 -4.51 -14.55
CA THR A 120 4.17 -4.36 -15.17
C THR A 120 5.30 -4.43 -14.16
N SER A 121 5.03 -4.11 -12.90
CA SER A 121 6.04 -4.05 -11.84
C SER A 121 5.51 -4.62 -10.53
N VAL A 122 6.40 -5.27 -9.79
CA VAL A 122 6.18 -5.70 -8.41
C VAL A 122 7.30 -5.12 -7.55
N LEU A 123 6.95 -4.34 -6.53
CA LEU A 123 7.92 -3.86 -5.54
C LEU A 123 7.80 -4.73 -4.29
N LEU A 124 8.84 -5.52 -3.99
CA LEU A 124 8.84 -6.56 -2.98
C LEU A 124 9.71 -6.19 -1.78
N LEU A 125 9.10 -6.12 -0.61
CA LEU A 125 9.80 -5.98 0.67
C LEU A 125 10.24 -7.35 1.17
N GLN A 126 11.53 -7.57 1.26
CA GLN A 126 12.09 -8.78 1.90
C GLN A 126 11.93 -8.70 3.42
N ARG A 127 11.52 -9.81 4.03
CA ARG A 127 11.39 -9.94 5.48
C ARG A 127 12.31 -11.04 6.00
N GLU A 128 12.87 -10.83 7.20
CA GLU A 128 13.83 -11.75 7.82
C GLU A 128 13.29 -13.17 7.99
N GLN A 129 11.97 -13.31 8.23
CA GLN A 129 11.34 -14.60 8.50
C GLN A 129 11.27 -15.51 7.26
N SER A 130 11.28 -14.94 6.08
CA SER A 130 11.36 -15.66 4.81
C SER A 130 11.66 -14.68 3.69
N GLN A 131 12.67 -14.98 2.92
CA GLN A 131 12.98 -14.23 1.69
C GLN A 131 12.34 -14.90 0.48
N ALA A 132 12.08 -14.11 -0.55
CA ALA A 132 11.50 -14.57 -1.80
C ALA A 132 12.41 -14.25 -2.98
N THR A 133 12.40 -15.12 -3.98
CA THR A 133 13.12 -14.90 -5.25
C THR A 133 12.40 -13.84 -6.07
N LEU A 134 13.17 -12.91 -6.62
CA LEU A 134 12.68 -11.87 -7.52
C LEU A 134 12.65 -12.39 -8.96
N MET A 135 11.55 -12.15 -9.67
CA MET A 135 11.46 -12.42 -11.11
C MET A 135 12.12 -11.28 -11.89
N ALA A 136 13.15 -11.59 -12.65
CA ALA A 136 13.85 -10.61 -13.47
C ALA A 136 12.90 -9.90 -14.47
N GLY A 137 13.09 -8.60 -14.65
CA GLY A 137 12.30 -7.78 -15.57
C GLY A 137 10.95 -7.31 -15.04
N ARG A 138 10.46 -7.84 -13.90
CA ARG A 138 9.21 -7.45 -13.28
C ARG A 138 9.36 -7.03 -11.82
N ASP A 139 10.13 -7.79 -11.06
CA ASP A 139 10.21 -7.62 -9.61
C ASP A 139 11.40 -6.75 -9.21
N HIS A 140 11.14 -5.79 -8.34
CA HIS A 140 12.11 -4.86 -7.79
C HIS A 140 12.21 -5.06 -6.28
N ASP A 141 13.44 -5.08 -5.75
CA ASP A 141 13.64 -5.12 -4.30
C ASP A 141 13.35 -3.76 -3.68
N TRP A 142 12.52 -3.76 -2.65
CA TRP A 142 12.09 -2.56 -1.94
C TRP A 142 13.26 -1.78 -1.34
N ALA A 143 14.13 -2.47 -0.60
CA ALA A 143 15.22 -1.82 0.11
C ALA A 143 16.22 -1.20 -0.85
N SER A 144 16.64 -1.95 -1.87
CA SER A 144 17.58 -1.48 -2.89
C SER A 144 17.02 -0.31 -3.70
N SER A 145 15.71 -0.36 -4.04
CA SER A 145 15.05 0.72 -4.77
C SER A 145 15.02 2.03 -3.95
N LEU A 146 14.66 1.94 -2.67
CA LEU A 146 14.67 3.11 -1.78
C LEU A 146 16.09 3.63 -1.55
N GLU A 147 17.06 2.75 -1.37
CA GLU A 147 18.46 3.13 -1.19
C GLU A 147 19.00 3.87 -2.43
N ALA A 148 18.72 3.38 -3.63
CA ALA A 148 19.10 4.03 -4.88
C ALA A 148 18.46 5.43 -4.99
N ALA A 149 17.16 5.54 -4.69
CA ALA A 149 16.46 6.83 -4.68
C ALA A 149 17.06 7.80 -3.65
N ARG A 150 17.40 7.34 -2.44
CA ARG A 150 18.04 8.17 -1.40
C ARG A 150 19.43 8.63 -1.82
N LYS A 151 20.26 7.75 -2.37
CA LYS A 151 21.60 8.10 -2.89
C LYS A 151 21.52 9.14 -4.00
N ALA A 152 20.51 9.07 -4.86
CA ALA A 152 20.26 10.03 -5.90
C ALA A 152 19.53 11.31 -5.42
N GLY A 153 19.26 11.46 -4.13
CA GLY A 153 18.52 12.60 -3.56
C GLY A 153 17.06 12.69 -4.04
N ARG A 154 16.51 11.59 -4.57
CA ARG A 154 15.16 11.56 -5.17
C ARG A 154 14.08 11.62 -4.10
N ARG A 155 13.18 12.59 -4.26
CA ARG A 155 11.95 12.76 -3.49
C ARG A 155 10.84 13.22 -4.44
N ALA A 156 9.65 12.68 -4.29
CA ALA A 156 8.51 13.17 -5.06
C ALA A 156 7.76 14.24 -4.27
N ASP A 157 7.33 15.29 -4.95
CA ASP A 157 6.42 16.28 -4.41
C ASP A 157 4.96 15.82 -4.49
N CYS A 158 4.07 16.52 -3.78
CA CYS A 158 2.65 16.27 -3.90
C CYS A 158 2.12 16.81 -5.23
N VAL A 159 1.35 15.99 -5.94
CA VAL A 159 0.65 16.45 -7.14
C VAL A 159 -0.66 17.15 -6.79
N THR A 160 -1.08 18.09 -7.63
CA THR A 160 -2.38 18.74 -7.48
C THR A 160 -3.50 17.79 -7.91
N LEU A 161 -4.49 17.61 -7.03
CA LEU A 161 -5.65 16.77 -7.24
C LEU A 161 -6.94 17.58 -7.11
N LYS A 162 -7.96 17.19 -7.88
CA LYS A 162 -9.33 17.65 -7.65
C LYS A 162 -9.94 16.88 -6.48
N ALA A 163 -10.90 17.47 -5.78
CA ALA A 163 -11.63 16.80 -4.70
C ALA A 163 -12.30 15.49 -5.16
N THR A 164 -12.72 15.45 -6.42
CA THR A 164 -13.36 14.30 -7.07
C THR A 164 -12.40 13.27 -7.65
N ASP A 165 -11.08 13.54 -7.66
CA ASP A 165 -10.10 12.55 -8.12
C ASP A 165 -10.10 11.34 -7.19
N PRO A 166 -10.09 10.09 -7.72
CA PRO A 166 -10.05 8.88 -6.92
C PRO A 166 -8.82 8.80 -6.01
N LEU A 167 -9.00 8.32 -4.79
CA LEU A 167 -7.93 8.10 -3.82
C LEU A 167 -7.62 6.61 -3.64
N TYR A 168 -8.66 5.79 -3.45
CA TYR A 168 -8.48 4.35 -3.26
C TYR A 168 -9.71 3.54 -3.71
N ILE A 169 -9.47 2.24 -3.90
CA ILE A 169 -10.49 1.22 -4.13
C ILE A 169 -10.53 0.29 -2.93
N LEU A 170 -11.71 0.14 -2.32
CA LEU A 170 -11.96 -0.80 -1.23
C LEU A 170 -12.92 -1.89 -1.68
N TYR A 171 -12.47 -3.14 -1.67
CA TYR A 171 -13.32 -4.27 -2.00
C TYR A 171 -14.14 -4.72 -0.80
N THR A 172 -15.45 -4.80 -1.01
CA THR A 172 -16.40 -5.34 -0.04
C THR A 172 -16.88 -6.71 -0.49
N SER A 173 -17.27 -7.58 0.47
CA SER A 173 -17.96 -8.83 0.16
C SER A 173 -19.33 -8.50 -0.45
N GLY A 174 -19.47 -8.68 -1.76
CA GLY A 174 -20.75 -8.50 -2.44
C GLY A 174 -21.76 -9.56 -1.99
N THR A 175 -23.06 -9.19 -1.94
CA THR A 175 -24.16 -10.13 -1.66
C THR A 175 -24.25 -11.27 -2.68
N THR A 176 -23.63 -11.11 -3.85
CA THR A 176 -23.57 -12.08 -4.95
C THR A 176 -22.30 -12.96 -4.92
N GLY A 177 -21.46 -12.85 -3.88
CA GLY A 177 -20.19 -13.57 -3.79
C GLY A 177 -19.06 -12.97 -4.61
N ILE A 178 -19.31 -12.03 -5.51
CA ILE A 178 -18.28 -11.33 -6.29
C ILE A 178 -17.90 -10.05 -5.52
N PRO A 179 -16.60 -9.84 -5.23
CA PRO A 179 -16.13 -8.61 -4.58
C PRO A 179 -16.48 -7.38 -5.40
N LYS A 180 -17.03 -6.36 -4.75
CA LYS A 180 -17.35 -5.07 -5.37
C LYS A 180 -16.32 -4.02 -4.96
N GLY A 181 -15.65 -3.40 -5.93
CA GLY A 181 -14.71 -2.31 -5.70
C GLY A 181 -15.45 -0.98 -5.48
N VAL A 182 -15.37 -0.45 -4.25
CA VAL A 182 -15.91 0.88 -3.92
C VAL A 182 -14.79 1.90 -4.09
N VAL A 183 -14.96 2.82 -5.03
CA VAL A 183 -14.02 3.92 -5.26
C VAL A 183 -14.34 5.07 -4.31
N ARG A 184 -13.32 5.57 -3.61
CA ARG A 184 -13.41 6.76 -2.76
C ARG A 184 -12.56 7.87 -3.35
N ASP A 185 -13.13 9.08 -3.38
CA ASP A 185 -12.44 10.28 -3.82
C ASP A 185 -11.64 10.95 -2.69
N ASN A 186 -10.76 11.89 -3.06
CA ASN A 186 -9.92 12.63 -2.11
C ASN A 186 -10.76 13.54 -1.20
N GLY A 187 -11.65 14.34 -1.77
CA GLY A 187 -12.41 15.35 -1.03
C GLY A 187 -13.43 14.73 -0.08
N GLY A 188 -14.23 13.80 -0.56
CA GLY A 188 -15.23 13.10 0.26
C GLY A 188 -14.59 12.31 1.40
N HIS A 189 -13.47 11.63 1.12
CA HIS A 189 -12.71 10.93 2.17
C HIS A 189 -12.20 11.89 3.25
N MET A 190 -11.61 13.04 2.87
CA MET A 190 -11.08 14.03 3.82
C MET A 190 -12.18 14.64 4.69
N VAL A 191 -13.34 14.95 4.08
CA VAL A 191 -14.51 15.46 4.83
C VAL A 191 -15.01 14.42 5.83
N ALA A 192 -15.17 13.16 5.40
CA ALA A 192 -15.59 12.06 6.26
C ALA A 192 -14.61 11.83 7.41
N MET A 193 -13.30 11.82 7.14
CA MET A 193 -12.27 11.66 8.17
C MET A 193 -12.29 12.80 9.19
N LYS A 194 -12.34 14.04 8.72
CA LYS A 194 -12.41 15.22 9.60
C LYS A 194 -13.64 15.17 10.51
N TRP A 195 -14.80 14.83 9.94
CA TRP A 195 -16.04 14.72 10.69
C TRP A 195 -15.96 13.59 11.75
N THR A 196 -15.46 12.42 11.34
CA THR A 196 -15.30 11.25 12.21
C THR A 196 -14.36 11.56 13.40
N MET A 197 -13.21 12.17 13.12
CA MET A 197 -12.25 12.53 14.17
C MET A 197 -12.85 13.51 15.19
N SER A 198 -13.60 14.51 14.70
CA SER A 198 -14.21 15.52 15.58
C SER A 198 -15.39 14.99 16.38
N ASN A 199 -16.23 14.14 15.79
CA ASN A 199 -17.52 13.76 16.38
C ASN A 199 -17.52 12.39 17.05
N LEU A 200 -16.76 11.41 16.53
CA LEU A 200 -16.71 10.06 17.08
C LEU A 200 -15.51 9.85 18.01
N TYR A 201 -14.35 10.39 17.66
CA TYR A 201 -13.13 10.22 18.46
C TYR A 201 -12.85 11.37 19.42
N GLY A 202 -13.67 12.43 19.41
CA GLY A 202 -13.54 13.57 20.32
C GLY A 202 -12.25 14.35 20.17
N ASP A 203 -11.61 14.29 19.00
CA ASP A 203 -10.36 14.99 18.69
C ASP A 203 -10.61 16.51 18.61
N ARG A 204 -10.73 17.14 19.75
CA ARG A 204 -10.83 18.59 19.85
C ARG A 204 -9.42 19.19 19.89
N LYS A 205 -9.21 20.32 19.21
CA LYS A 205 -7.93 21.06 19.19
C LYS A 205 -7.34 21.31 20.59
N SER A 206 -8.18 21.40 21.62
CA SER A 206 -7.77 21.62 23.00
C SER A 206 -7.13 20.42 23.70
N THR A 207 -7.29 19.20 23.20
CA THR A 207 -6.74 17.97 23.82
C THR A 207 -5.32 17.68 23.36
N ARG A 208 -4.85 18.25 22.26
CA ARG A 208 -3.49 18.02 21.71
C ARG A 208 -2.41 18.94 22.26
N LEU A 209 -2.79 20.06 22.87
CA LEU A 209 -1.83 21.03 23.40
C LEU A 209 -1.36 20.72 24.83
N ASN A 210 -1.94 19.73 25.50
CA ASN A 210 -1.67 19.37 26.90
C ASN A 210 -1.16 17.94 27.11
N SER A 211 -0.64 17.26 26.06
CA SER A 211 -0.02 15.95 26.21
C SER A 211 1.39 15.88 25.63
#